data_d94a7b43902a060e7db94aa677cc925b
#
_entry.id   d94a7b43902a060e7db94aa677cc925b
#
_cell.length_a   1.000
_cell.length_b   1.000
_cell.length_c   1.000
_cell.angle_alpha   90.00
_cell.angle_beta   90.00
_cell.angle_gamma   90.00
#
_symmetry.space_group_name_H-M   'P 1'
#
loop_
_entity.id
_entity.type
_entity.pdbx_description
1 polymer ?
#
loop_
_entity_poly.entity_id
_entity_poly.type
_entity_poly.pdbx_seq_one_letter_code
_entity_poly.pdbx_strand_id
1 'polypeptide(L)'
;VAVSAHPVVDRRVRSGAAAALPPVAAGTAGLFVLGCLIASLTLPGDLYSRVVTNVAQFVAPAVAAVTLGLRARRSTGRLLAAWTVLAVGCGCWAAGQAWWAQQEISGAGIPFPSVADIGYLAFPVLAAVGLLLYPSDGGARGRWRRTSDAVMTSAAVGLVSWETALGAIADRTTPDEPLTWVLFLAYPVLDVVLIVLAVLTAARTRNPRLPLVLVCAGLVALSVSDSAFAYLQATMSYRGGSLDLGWVAGFLLLALAGLARTPTAVPETPEREATAELRADLLPYLPVAVALVATFVYALTGGQLGIVAVSLSVVVIGLILVRQYVTLRENVRLNRELVQREALLRHQAFHDGLTGLANRALFLDRLEHALAVHRREPRPVALVFLDLDDFKVVNDTLGHAAGDALLVEVAVRLRGALRTADTVARLGGDEFAVLLDPADDVEAAITRALDALRTPVVLAGTPVPVRASAGVCVLGPEDPSARADAVLVRADTAMYAAKRAGKDRVVRFTPGLPLQAGAREPRGVLTS
;
A
#
# COMPACT_ATOMS: atom_id res chain seq x y z
N VAL A 1 -48.90 13.34 -17.78
CA VAL A 1 -48.05 12.33 -18.39
C VAL A 1 -47.23 11.69 -17.27
N ALA A 2 -47.42 10.40 -17.09
CA ALA A 2 -47.02 9.62 -15.93
C ALA A 2 -45.48 9.53 -15.79
N VAL A 3 -44.97 9.84 -14.57
CA VAL A 3 -43.60 9.57 -14.13
C VAL A 3 -43.58 8.14 -13.61
N SER A 4 -42.91 7.28 -14.33
CA SER A 4 -42.64 5.88 -13.99
C SER A 4 -41.70 5.80 -12.80
N ALA A 5 -42.19 5.37 -11.65
CA ALA A 5 -41.39 5.03 -10.49
C ALA A 5 -40.67 3.67 -10.73
N HIS A 6 -39.34 3.67 -10.81
CA HIS A 6 -38.54 2.45 -10.74
C HIS A 6 -38.57 1.90 -9.31
N PRO A 7 -38.79 0.59 -9.11
CA PRO A 7 -38.73 -0.02 -7.80
C PRO A 7 -37.28 -0.04 -7.30
N VAL A 8 -37.06 0.55 -6.14
CA VAL A 8 -35.87 0.38 -5.34
C VAL A 8 -35.78 -1.09 -4.94
N VAL A 9 -34.91 -1.83 -5.60
CA VAL A 9 -34.57 -3.21 -5.21
C VAL A 9 -33.80 -3.12 -3.90
N ASP A 10 -34.49 -3.41 -2.81
CA ASP A 10 -33.93 -3.63 -1.48
C ASP A 10 -32.95 -4.85 -1.54
N ARG A 11 -31.69 -4.60 -1.92
CA ARG A 11 -30.62 -5.56 -1.75
C ARG A 11 -30.33 -5.64 -0.26
N ARG A 12 -31.07 -6.51 0.45
CA ARG A 12 -30.63 -7.04 1.74
C ARG A 12 -29.21 -7.49 1.58
N VAL A 13 -28.29 -6.70 2.14
CA VAL A 13 -26.89 -7.06 2.34
C VAL A 13 -26.91 -8.35 3.16
N ARG A 14 -26.78 -9.50 2.49
CA ARG A 14 -26.51 -10.76 3.19
C ARG A 14 -25.22 -10.52 3.93
N SER A 15 -25.27 -10.47 5.23
CA SER A 15 -24.12 -10.41 6.14
C SER A 15 -23.11 -11.43 5.65
N GLY A 16 -21.98 -10.96 5.12
CA GLY A 16 -20.91 -11.83 4.64
C GLY A 16 -20.50 -12.73 5.80
N ALA A 17 -20.63 -14.05 5.64
CA ALA A 17 -20.21 -15.01 6.64
C ALA A 17 -18.73 -14.74 6.94
N ALA A 18 -18.43 -14.30 8.15
CA ALA A 18 -17.06 -14.09 8.62
C ALA A 18 -16.26 -15.39 8.42
N ALA A 19 -14.95 -15.28 8.16
CA ALA A 19 -14.06 -16.44 8.12
C ALA A 19 -14.20 -17.18 9.45
N ALA A 20 -14.81 -18.35 9.43
CA ALA A 20 -15.10 -19.11 10.61
C ALA A 20 -14.60 -20.56 10.46
N LEU A 21 -14.01 -21.07 11.53
CA LEU A 21 -13.84 -22.51 11.69
C LEU A 21 -15.22 -23.12 11.94
N PRO A 22 -15.50 -24.33 11.40
CA PRO A 22 -16.64 -25.08 11.86
C PRO A 22 -16.49 -25.30 13.38
N PRO A 23 -17.42 -24.82 14.23
CA PRO A 23 -17.24 -24.85 15.68
C PRO A 23 -17.06 -26.29 16.21
N VAL A 24 -17.71 -27.23 15.57
CA VAL A 24 -17.54 -28.66 15.87
C VAL A 24 -16.11 -29.13 15.59
N ALA A 25 -15.49 -28.73 14.47
CA ALA A 25 -14.14 -29.17 14.14
C ALA A 25 -13.10 -28.56 15.08
N ALA A 26 -13.26 -27.29 15.43
CA ALA A 26 -12.38 -26.64 16.41
C ALA A 26 -12.55 -27.25 17.81
N GLY A 27 -13.78 -27.52 18.23
CA GLY A 27 -14.08 -28.18 19.50
C GLY A 27 -13.52 -29.62 19.57
N THR A 28 -13.69 -30.42 18.51
CA THR A 28 -13.14 -31.81 18.48
C THR A 28 -11.63 -31.81 18.47
N ALA A 29 -10.96 -30.91 17.74
CA ALA A 29 -9.50 -30.77 17.78
C ALA A 29 -9.00 -30.41 19.18
N GLY A 30 -9.64 -29.42 19.83
CA GLY A 30 -9.31 -29.02 21.19
C GLY A 30 -9.52 -30.14 22.22
N LEU A 31 -10.64 -30.86 22.12
CA LEU A 31 -10.93 -32.00 22.99
C LEU A 31 -9.93 -33.15 22.77
N PHE A 32 -9.49 -33.38 21.55
CA PHE A 32 -8.49 -34.39 21.24
C PHE A 32 -7.14 -34.05 21.88
N VAL A 33 -6.67 -32.83 21.76
CA VAL A 33 -5.42 -32.36 22.39
C VAL A 33 -5.55 -32.44 23.93
N LEU A 34 -6.67 -31.99 24.48
CA LEU A 34 -6.93 -32.05 25.92
C LEU A 34 -6.95 -33.51 26.42
N GLY A 35 -7.57 -34.42 25.66
CA GLY A 35 -7.57 -35.86 25.97
C GLY A 35 -6.16 -36.45 26.00
N CYS A 36 -5.32 -36.10 25.00
CA CYS A 36 -3.92 -36.49 24.96
C CYS A 36 -3.12 -35.90 26.14
N LEU A 37 -3.38 -34.63 26.51
CA LEU A 37 -2.75 -34.00 27.67
C LEU A 37 -3.14 -34.70 29.00
N ILE A 38 -4.42 -34.97 29.21
CA ILE A 38 -4.89 -35.71 30.36
C ILE A 38 -4.24 -37.10 30.43
N ALA A 39 -4.18 -37.77 29.28
CA ALA A 39 -3.53 -39.09 29.20
C ALA A 39 -2.03 -39.00 29.54
N SER A 40 -1.33 -37.95 29.15
CA SER A 40 0.09 -37.75 29.48
C SER A 40 0.33 -37.56 30.98
N LEU A 41 -0.66 -37.05 31.70
CA LEU A 41 -0.57 -36.79 33.14
C LEU A 41 -1.03 -37.96 34.00
N THR A 42 -1.86 -38.86 33.45
CA THR A 42 -2.55 -39.91 34.22
C THR A 42 -2.08 -41.33 33.91
N LEU A 43 -1.58 -41.57 32.68
CA LEU A 43 -1.13 -42.88 32.27
C LEU A 43 0.33 -43.14 32.64
N PRO A 44 0.73 -44.40 32.91
CA PRO A 44 2.13 -44.76 33.02
C PRO A 44 2.89 -44.41 31.73
N GLY A 45 4.13 -43.93 31.87
CA GLY A 45 4.92 -43.42 30.74
C GLY A 45 5.00 -44.38 29.55
N ASP A 46 5.18 -45.68 29.81
CA ASP A 46 5.25 -46.70 28.75
C ASP A 46 3.93 -46.87 27.98
N LEU A 47 2.79 -46.83 28.68
CA LEU A 47 1.48 -46.98 28.01
C LEU A 47 1.11 -45.70 27.27
N TYR A 48 1.43 -44.53 27.83
CA TYR A 48 1.22 -43.25 27.17
C TYR A 48 2.04 -43.17 25.86
N SER A 49 3.36 -43.44 25.92
CA SER A 49 4.24 -43.41 24.76
C SER A 49 3.80 -44.39 23.68
N ARG A 50 3.62 -45.70 24.03
CA ARG A 50 3.35 -46.75 23.04
C ARG A 50 1.98 -46.66 22.40
N VAL A 51 0.95 -46.18 23.03
CA VAL A 51 -0.41 -46.19 22.51
C VAL A 51 -0.92 -44.78 22.17
N VAL A 52 -0.91 -43.86 23.17
CA VAL A 52 -1.54 -42.55 22.96
C VAL A 52 -0.73 -41.70 22.01
N THR A 53 0.59 -41.61 22.22
CA THR A 53 1.46 -40.79 21.40
C THR A 53 1.49 -41.30 19.96
N ASN A 54 1.74 -42.61 19.74
CA ASN A 54 1.80 -43.17 18.41
C ASN A 54 0.48 -43.06 17.64
N VAL A 55 -0.66 -43.29 18.31
CA VAL A 55 -1.97 -43.14 17.68
C VAL A 55 -2.26 -41.69 17.34
N ALA A 56 -2.00 -40.75 18.29
CA ALA A 56 -2.26 -39.34 18.05
C ALA A 56 -1.37 -38.76 16.95
N GLN A 57 -0.08 -39.11 16.93
CA GLN A 57 0.87 -38.69 15.93
C GLN A 57 0.64 -39.31 14.54
N PHE A 58 -0.04 -40.43 14.44
CA PHE A 58 -0.53 -41.00 13.18
C PHE A 58 -1.83 -40.33 12.72
N VAL A 59 -2.82 -40.23 13.61
CA VAL A 59 -4.16 -39.75 13.28
C VAL A 59 -4.16 -38.29 12.84
N ALA A 60 -3.42 -37.41 13.57
CA ALA A 60 -3.42 -35.98 13.27
C ALA A 60 -2.93 -35.65 11.85
N PRO A 61 -1.76 -36.13 11.37
CA PRO A 61 -1.32 -35.88 9.98
C PRO A 61 -2.18 -36.62 8.94
N ALA A 62 -2.73 -37.80 9.24
CA ALA A 62 -3.65 -38.48 8.34
C ALA A 62 -4.95 -37.68 8.13
N VAL A 63 -5.52 -37.10 9.19
CA VAL A 63 -6.67 -36.21 9.10
C VAL A 63 -6.30 -34.93 8.35
N ALA A 64 -5.11 -34.35 8.59
CA ALA A 64 -4.62 -33.20 7.84
C ALA A 64 -4.50 -33.49 6.33
N ALA A 65 -3.93 -34.65 5.97
CA ALA A 65 -3.83 -35.09 4.58
C ALA A 65 -5.20 -35.18 3.89
N VAL A 66 -6.18 -35.77 4.56
CA VAL A 66 -7.55 -35.89 4.04
C VAL A 66 -8.22 -34.53 3.89
N THR A 67 -8.20 -33.69 4.91
CA THR A 67 -8.91 -32.40 4.90
C THR A 67 -8.29 -31.42 3.91
N LEU A 68 -6.95 -31.38 3.81
CA LEU A 68 -6.23 -30.58 2.80
C LEU A 68 -6.49 -31.14 1.38
N GLY A 69 -6.53 -32.46 1.19
CA GLY A 69 -6.90 -33.10 -0.07
C GLY A 69 -8.32 -32.77 -0.52
N LEU A 70 -9.29 -32.76 0.41
CA LEU A 70 -10.66 -32.32 0.12
C LEU A 70 -10.71 -30.82 -0.23
N ARG A 71 -9.89 -30.00 0.41
CA ARG A 71 -9.75 -28.59 0.06
C ARG A 71 -9.12 -28.40 -1.32
N ALA A 72 -8.10 -29.18 -1.65
CA ALA A 72 -7.47 -29.17 -2.96
C ALA A 72 -8.49 -29.41 -4.08
N ARG A 73 -9.38 -30.42 -3.93
CA ARG A 73 -10.44 -30.73 -4.91
C ARG A 73 -11.43 -29.57 -5.15
N ARG A 74 -11.55 -28.64 -4.19
CA ARG A 74 -12.42 -27.44 -4.28
C ARG A 74 -11.65 -26.21 -4.76
N SER A 75 -10.37 -26.33 -5.05
CA SER A 75 -9.48 -25.27 -5.47
C SER A 75 -9.08 -25.45 -6.94
N THR A 76 -8.57 -24.38 -7.58
CA THR A 76 -8.13 -24.42 -8.98
C THR A 76 -6.74 -23.82 -9.14
N GLY A 77 -6.05 -24.12 -10.23
CA GLY A 77 -4.76 -23.53 -10.58
C GLY A 77 -3.68 -23.77 -9.51
N ARG A 78 -2.89 -22.74 -9.22
CA ARG A 78 -1.78 -22.83 -8.25
C ARG A 78 -2.24 -23.18 -6.84
N LEU A 79 -3.44 -22.78 -6.46
CA LEU A 79 -4.00 -23.08 -5.14
C LEU A 79 -4.34 -24.57 -5.00
N LEU A 80 -4.85 -25.21 -6.05
CA LEU A 80 -5.01 -26.68 -6.11
C LEU A 80 -3.67 -27.37 -5.88
N ALA A 81 -2.63 -26.96 -6.62
CA ALA A 81 -1.29 -27.55 -6.49
C ALA A 81 -0.72 -27.38 -5.06
N ALA A 82 -0.84 -26.17 -4.49
CA ALA A 82 -0.37 -25.88 -3.14
C ALA A 82 -1.02 -26.80 -2.08
N TRP A 83 -2.35 -26.92 -2.10
CA TRP A 83 -3.06 -27.78 -1.15
C TRP A 83 -2.79 -29.27 -1.39
N THR A 84 -2.64 -29.69 -2.64
CA THR A 84 -2.31 -31.09 -2.98
C THR A 84 -0.94 -31.47 -2.44
N VAL A 85 0.07 -30.62 -2.66
CA VAL A 85 1.45 -30.90 -2.19
C VAL A 85 1.52 -30.93 -0.66
N LEU A 86 0.82 -30.01 0.03
CA LEU A 86 0.70 -30.04 1.49
C LEU A 86 0.00 -31.32 1.99
N ALA A 87 -1.07 -31.75 1.32
CA ALA A 87 -1.77 -32.98 1.69
C ALA A 87 -0.88 -34.21 1.51
N VAL A 88 -0.11 -34.29 0.42
CA VAL A 88 0.85 -35.37 0.18
C VAL A 88 1.93 -35.39 1.24
N GLY A 89 2.47 -34.21 1.60
CA GLY A 89 3.46 -34.08 2.69
C GLY A 89 2.94 -34.65 4.02
N CYS A 90 1.73 -34.26 4.43
CA CYS A 90 1.09 -34.82 5.63
C CYS A 90 0.91 -36.36 5.53
N GLY A 91 0.57 -36.84 4.36
CA GLY A 91 0.47 -38.29 4.09
C GLY A 91 1.82 -39.03 4.21
N CYS A 92 2.90 -38.45 3.71
CA CYS A 92 4.26 -38.99 3.85
C CYS A 92 4.67 -39.08 5.33
N TRP A 93 4.40 -38.02 6.10
CA TRP A 93 4.69 -38.00 7.55
C TRP A 93 3.87 -39.09 8.28
N ALA A 94 2.56 -39.20 7.98
CA ALA A 94 1.71 -40.23 8.56
C ALA A 94 2.19 -41.66 8.23
N ALA A 95 2.66 -41.90 7.01
CA ALA A 95 3.21 -43.18 6.60
C ALA A 95 4.51 -43.52 7.37
N GLY A 96 5.39 -42.54 7.54
CA GLY A 96 6.58 -42.69 8.40
C GLY A 96 6.21 -43.05 9.83
N GLN A 97 5.23 -42.35 10.41
CA GLN A 97 4.76 -42.62 11.77
C GLN A 97 4.09 -43.99 11.90
N ALA A 98 3.36 -44.44 10.91
CA ALA A 98 2.78 -45.78 10.92
C ALA A 98 3.87 -46.85 10.98
N TRP A 99 4.94 -46.70 10.19
CA TRP A 99 6.09 -47.61 10.21
C TRP A 99 6.81 -47.56 11.58
N TRP A 100 7.05 -46.38 12.12
CA TRP A 100 7.67 -46.20 13.45
C TRP A 100 6.84 -46.89 14.55
N ALA A 101 5.55 -46.61 14.60
CA ALA A 101 4.63 -47.23 15.56
C ALA A 101 4.61 -48.76 15.49
N GLN A 102 4.65 -49.33 14.26
CA GLN A 102 4.72 -50.77 14.07
C GLN A 102 6.00 -51.37 14.66
N GLN A 103 7.16 -50.72 14.46
CA GLN A 103 8.43 -51.22 15.01
C GLN A 103 8.45 -51.12 16.54
N GLU A 104 7.97 -50.01 17.10
CA GLU A 104 7.89 -49.83 18.53
C GLU A 104 6.97 -50.81 19.21
N ILE A 105 5.79 -51.07 18.64
CA ILE A 105 4.81 -52.09 19.17
C ILE A 105 5.36 -53.50 19.07
N SER A 106 6.10 -53.83 18.00
CA SER A 106 6.70 -55.14 17.81
C SER A 106 7.90 -55.40 18.73
N GLY A 107 8.38 -54.37 19.45
CA GLY A 107 9.57 -54.48 20.30
C GLY A 107 10.88 -54.65 19.52
N ALA A 108 10.86 -54.49 18.19
CA ALA A 108 12.05 -54.41 17.38
C ALA A 108 12.82 -53.12 17.70
N GLY A 109 14.12 -53.21 17.93
CA GLY A 109 14.95 -52.01 18.10
C GLY A 109 14.83 -51.16 16.86
N ILE A 110 14.54 -49.86 17.06
CA ILE A 110 14.40 -48.90 15.93
C ILE A 110 15.78 -48.37 15.60
N PRO A 111 16.35 -48.68 14.43
CA PRO A 111 17.62 -48.09 14.02
C PRO A 111 17.46 -46.61 13.70
N PHE A 112 18.45 -45.80 13.99
CA PHE A 112 18.55 -44.44 13.47
C PHE A 112 19.80 -44.34 12.57
N PRO A 113 19.66 -43.94 11.31
CA PRO A 113 18.47 -43.58 10.56
C PRO A 113 17.50 -44.73 10.29
N SER A 114 16.21 -44.43 10.14
CA SER A 114 15.14 -45.39 9.89
C SER A 114 14.37 -45.08 8.60
N VAL A 115 13.55 -46.03 8.15
CA VAL A 115 12.66 -45.80 7.01
C VAL A 115 11.64 -44.69 7.26
N ALA A 116 11.26 -44.46 8.52
CA ALA A 116 10.35 -43.39 8.91
C ALA A 116 10.91 -42.01 8.57
N ASP A 117 12.23 -41.80 8.64
CA ASP A 117 12.88 -40.52 8.34
C ASP A 117 12.66 -40.07 6.90
N ILE A 118 12.45 -40.98 5.96
CA ILE A 118 12.06 -40.64 4.59
C ILE A 118 10.73 -39.89 4.59
N GLY A 119 9.73 -40.38 5.33
CA GLY A 119 8.44 -39.72 5.46
C GLY A 119 8.50 -38.40 6.21
N TYR A 120 9.26 -38.38 7.30
CA TYR A 120 9.42 -37.17 8.12
C TYR A 120 10.14 -36.05 7.39
N LEU A 121 11.22 -36.32 6.65
CA LEU A 121 11.95 -35.32 5.87
C LEU A 121 11.24 -34.93 4.55
N ALA A 122 10.42 -35.81 3.99
CA ALA A 122 9.59 -35.47 2.82
C ALA A 122 8.56 -34.37 3.15
N PHE A 123 8.00 -34.37 4.35
CA PHE A 123 7.00 -33.40 4.77
C PHE A 123 7.50 -31.94 4.68
N PRO A 124 8.59 -31.52 5.34
CA PRO A 124 9.05 -30.13 5.28
C PRO A 124 9.42 -29.69 3.87
N VAL A 125 9.99 -30.55 3.05
CA VAL A 125 10.30 -30.26 1.65
C VAL A 125 9.01 -29.99 0.86
N LEU A 126 8.02 -30.88 0.98
CA LEU A 126 6.73 -30.71 0.32
C LEU A 126 5.95 -29.51 0.87
N ALA A 127 6.00 -29.26 2.16
CA ALA A 127 5.38 -28.08 2.77
C ALA A 127 6.01 -26.78 2.24
N ALA A 128 7.33 -26.73 2.08
CA ALA A 128 8.05 -25.60 1.47
C ALA A 128 7.58 -25.37 0.02
N VAL A 129 7.47 -26.43 -0.78
CA VAL A 129 6.95 -26.35 -2.15
C VAL A 129 5.50 -25.86 -2.14
N GLY A 130 4.66 -26.35 -1.23
CA GLY A 130 3.27 -25.91 -1.07
C GLY A 130 3.16 -24.41 -0.78
N LEU A 131 4.01 -23.86 0.12
CA LEU A 131 4.07 -22.43 0.42
C LEU A 131 4.57 -21.60 -0.78
N LEU A 132 5.55 -22.09 -1.54
CA LEU A 132 6.04 -21.42 -2.76
C LEU A 132 4.99 -21.38 -3.87
N LEU A 133 4.16 -22.40 -3.97
CA LEU A 133 3.04 -22.46 -4.91
C LEU A 133 1.85 -21.62 -4.47
N TYR A 134 1.76 -21.25 -3.19
CA TYR A 134 0.63 -20.48 -2.69
C TYR A 134 0.55 -19.11 -3.38
N PRO A 135 -0.62 -18.71 -3.93
CA PRO A 135 -0.78 -17.43 -4.59
C PRO A 135 -0.50 -16.28 -3.63
N SER A 136 0.43 -15.41 -3.99
CA SER A 136 0.70 -14.16 -3.28
C SER A 136 0.33 -12.99 -4.16
N ASP A 137 -0.27 -11.96 -3.57
CA ASP A 137 -0.61 -10.71 -4.26
C ASP A 137 0.69 -9.94 -4.55
N GLY A 138 1.31 -10.27 -5.68
CA GLY A 138 2.59 -9.72 -6.10
C GLY A 138 2.49 -8.27 -6.55
N GLY A 139 2.20 -7.35 -5.63
CA GLY A 139 2.39 -5.92 -5.87
C GLY A 139 3.85 -5.61 -6.18
N ALA A 140 4.09 -4.62 -7.05
CA ALA A 140 5.41 -4.18 -7.52
C ALA A 140 6.32 -3.56 -6.43
N ARG A 141 6.08 -3.86 -5.15
CA ARG A 141 6.97 -3.42 -4.05
C ARG A 141 8.37 -3.96 -4.26
N GLY A 142 9.33 -3.09 -4.21
CA GLY A 142 10.71 -3.28 -4.65
C GLY A 142 11.30 -4.64 -4.32
N ARG A 143 11.94 -5.27 -5.30
CA ARG A 143 12.65 -6.55 -5.15
C ARG A 143 13.59 -6.53 -3.94
N TRP A 144 14.26 -5.43 -3.71
CA TRP A 144 15.17 -5.20 -2.59
C TRP A 144 14.52 -5.37 -1.22
N ARG A 145 13.33 -4.83 -1.02
CA ARG A 145 12.60 -4.97 0.25
C ARG A 145 12.26 -6.43 0.54
N ARG A 146 11.78 -7.16 -0.47
CA ARG A 146 11.47 -8.59 -0.35
C ARG A 146 12.71 -9.44 -0.05
N THR A 147 13.83 -9.12 -0.69
CA THR A 147 15.09 -9.83 -0.44
C THR A 147 15.62 -9.53 0.95
N SER A 148 15.61 -8.27 1.39
CA SER A 148 16.04 -7.90 2.75
C SER A 148 15.18 -8.52 3.83
N ASP A 149 13.85 -8.56 3.66
CA ASP A 149 12.92 -9.23 4.58
C ASP A 149 13.22 -10.74 4.68
N ALA A 150 13.48 -11.39 3.54
CA ALA A 150 13.81 -12.81 3.52
C ALA A 150 15.15 -13.09 4.23
N VAL A 151 16.18 -12.33 3.91
CA VAL A 151 17.51 -12.52 4.52
C VAL A 151 17.49 -12.23 6.02
N MET A 152 16.81 -11.15 6.43
CA MET A 152 16.67 -10.78 7.83
C MET A 152 15.89 -11.85 8.63
N THR A 153 14.76 -12.33 8.10
CA THR A 153 13.97 -13.40 8.71
C THR A 153 14.78 -14.69 8.80
N SER A 154 15.52 -15.07 7.74
CA SER A 154 16.37 -16.26 7.74
C SER A 154 17.48 -16.18 8.80
N ALA A 155 18.16 -15.04 8.90
CA ALA A 155 19.20 -14.83 9.89
C ALA A 155 18.66 -14.89 11.33
N ALA A 156 17.49 -14.30 11.57
CA ALA A 156 16.85 -14.32 12.89
C ALA A 156 16.40 -15.72 13.31
N VAL A 157 15.72 -16.45 12.42
CA VAL A 157 15.29 -17.83 12.70
C VAL A 157 16.50 -18.75 12.83
N GLY A 158 17.54 -18.54 12.00
CA GLY A 158 18.81 -19.27 12.12
C GLY A 158 19.52 -19.04 13.46
N LEU A 159 19.46 -17.81 13.99
CA LEU A 159 20.01 -17.49 15.32
C LEU A 159 19.25 -18.26 16.42
N VAL A 160 17.92 -18.24 16.41
CA VAL A 160 17.12 -19.00 17.36
C VAL A 160 17.41 -20.50 17.26
N SER A 161 17.46 -21.04 16.05
CA SER A 161 17.77 -22.46 15.82
C SER A 161 19.17 -22.82 16.31
N TRP A 162 20.15 -21.93 16.13
CA TRP A 162 21.51 -22.13 16.66
C TRP A 162 21.54 -22.18 18.18
N GLU A 163 20.88 -21.26 18.84
CA GLU A 163 20.84 -21.19 20.31
C GLU A 163 20.05 -22.34 20.95
N THR A 164 19.05 -22.88 20.25
CA THR A 164 18.16 -23.92 20.80
C THR A 164 18.56 -25.34 20.40
N ALA A 165 18.91 -25.60 19.14
CA ALA A 165 19.12 -26.95 18.64
C ALA A 165 20.46 -27.15 17.93
N LEU A 166 20.77 -26.31 16.91
CA LEU A 166 21.94 -26.51 16.05
C LEU A 166 23.27 -26.44 16.80
N GLY A 167 23.42 -25.51 17.75
CA GLY A 167 24.62 -25.39 18.58
C GLY A 167 24.85 -26.61 19.44
N ALA A 168 23.80 -27.10 20.11
CA ALA A 168 23.88 -28.29 20.95
C ALA A 168 24.22 -29.56 20.14
N ILE A 169 23.72 -29.67 18.92
CA ILE A 169 24.03 -30.77 17.99
C ILE A 169 25.48 -30.65 17.51
N ALA A 170 25.90 -29.45 17.10
CA ALA A 170 27.25 -29.21 16.59
C ALA A 170 28.36 -29.52 17.64
N ASP A 171 28.10 -29.23 18.91
CA ASP A 171 29.07 -29.43 20.00
C ASP A 171 29.21 -30.90 20.46
N ARG A 172 28.20 -31.73 20.21
CA ARG A 172 28.10 -33.07 20.83
C ARG A 172 28.19 -34.23 19.84
N THR A 173 28.00 -33.99 18.56
CA THR A 173 28.04 -35.05 17.54
C THR A 173 29.46 -35.20 16.98
N THR A 174 30.10 -36.32 17.25
CA THR A 174 31.34 -36.74 16.57
C THR A 174 30.94 -37.34 15.21
N PRO A 175 31.75 -37.10 14.13
CA PRO A 175 31.41 -37.53 12.76
C PRO A 175 31.66 -39.02 12.49
N ASP A 176 31.61 -39.88 13.50
CA ASP A 176 31.83 -41.30 13.31
C ASP A 176 30.79 -41.98 12.41
N GLU A 177 29.58 -41.38 12.31
CA GLU A 177 28.54 -41.79 11.39
C GLU A 177 27.99 -40.60 10.57
N PRO A 178 28.59 -40.32 9.40
CA PRO A 178 28.27 -39.10 8.66
C PRO A 178 26.80 -38.99 8.22
N LEU A 179 26.13 -40.08 7.96
CA LEU A 179 24.69 -40.08 7.58
C LEU A 179 23.81 -39.65 8.75
N THR A 180 24.06 -40.19 9.93
CA THR A 180 23.37 -39.85 11.17
C THR A 180 23.51 -38.37 11.48
N TRP A 181 24.73 -37.82 11.36
CA TRP A 181 25.01 -36.40 11.58
C TRP A 181 24.29 -35.50 10.59
N VAL A 182 24.31 -35.83 9.29
CA VAL A 182 23.59 -35.05 8.25
C VAL A 182 22.09 -35.03 8.51
N LEU A 183 21.51 -36.15 8.93
CA LEU A 183 20.07 -36.21 9.24
C LEU A 183 19.71 -35.40 10.47
N PHE A 184 20.48 -35.44 11.55
CA PHE A 184 20.24 -34.61 12.72
C PHE A 184 20.28 -33.10 12.41
N LEU A 185 21.18 -32.66 11.50
CA LEU A 185 21.21 -31.27 11.06
C LEU A 185 20.07 -30.94 10.08
N ALA A 186 19.61 -31.88 9.28
CA ALA A 186 18.59 -31.64 8.26
C ALA A 186 17.27 -31.15 8.87
N TYR A 187 16.85 -31.71 10.00
CA TYR A 187 15.59 -31.32 10.67
C TYR A 187 15.57 -29.84 11.04
N PRO A 188 16.48 -29.30 11.89
CA PRO A 188 16.46 -27.90 12.27
C PRO A 188 16.69 -26.94 11.08
N VAL A 189 17.48 -27.35 10.09
CA VAL A 189 17.72 -26.52 8.89
C VAL A 189 16.43 -26.41 8.05
N LEU A 190 15.71 -27.53 7.84
CA LEU A 190 14.45 -27.51 7.12
C LEU A 190 13.39 -26.73 7.89
N ASP A 191 13.38 -26.78 9.22
CA ASP A 191 12.49 -25.99 10.07
C ASP A 191 12.74 -24.48 9.89
N VAL A 192 14.00 -24.04 9.88
CA VAL A 192 14.35 -22.65 9.57
C VAL A 192 13.76 -22.24 8.23
N VAL A 193 13.93 -23.07 7.20
CA VAL A 193 13.39 -22.80 5.86
C VAL A 193 11.85 -22.69 5.89
N LEU A 194 11.18 -23.60 6.60
CA LEU A 194 9.70 -23.59 6.72
C LEU A 194 9.18 -22.35 7.43
N ILE A 195 9.77 -21.99 8.58
CA ILE A 195 9.36 -20.79 9.33
C ILE A 195 9.56 -19.54 8.47
N VAL A 196 10.71 -19.42 7.80
CA VAL A 196 10.99 -18.30 6.90
C VAL A 196 9.96 -18.22 5.78
N LEU A 197 9.68 -19.34 5.10
CA LEU A 197 8.69 -19.38 4.02
C LEU A 197 7.27 -19.08 4.53
N ALA A 198 6.89 -19.57 5.70
CA ALA A 198 5.59 -19.30 6.31
C ALA A 198 5.43 -17.79 6.61
N VAL A 199 6.41 -17.16 7.26
CA VAL A 199 6.41 -15.73 7.56
C VAL A 199 6.36 -14.90 6.28
N LEU A 200 7.20 -15.23 5.29
CA LEU A 200 7.23 -14.50 4.02
C LEU A 200 5.94 -14.66 3.21
N THR A 201 5.32 -15.86 3.22
CA THR A 201 4.06 -16.09 2.53
C THR A 201 2.93 -15.33 3.21
N ALA A 202 2.88 -15.35 4.55
CA ALA A 202 1.91 -14.57 5.32
C ALA A 202 2.08 -13.05 5.10
N ALA A 203 3.32 -12.56 5.07
CA ALA A 203 3.62 -11.14 4.83
C ALA A 203 3.30 -10.67 3.39
N ARG A 204 3.39 -11.58 2.41
CA ARG A 204 3.11 -11.27 0.99
C ARG A 204 1.62 -11.30 0.63
N THR A 205 0.80 -11.89 1.49
CA THR A 205 -0.64 -12.01 1.28
C THR A 205 -1.31 -10.82 1.98
N ARG A 206 -1.83 -9.84 1.21
CA ARG A 206 -2.45 -8.60 1.76
C ARG A 206 -3.55 -8.89 2.78
N ASN A 207 -4.36 -9.90 2.54
CA ASN A 207 -5.37 -10.39 3.46
C ASN A 207 -5.18 -11.90 3.67
N PRO A 208 -4.30 -12.33 4.60
CA PRO A 208 -4.12 -13.75 4.86
C PRO A 208 -5.46 -14.33 5.33
N ARG A 209 -6.02 -15.20 4.48
CA ARG A 209 -7.25 -15.90 4.82
C ARG A 209 -6.97 -16.86 5.97
N LEU A 210 -7.94 -17.07 6.82
CA LEU A 210 -7.82 -17.99 7.97
C LEU A 210 -7.09 -19.32 7.65
N PRO A 211 -7.33 -19.99 6.48
CA PRO A 211 -6.58 -21.19 6.14
C PRO A 211 -5.06 -21.01 6.07
N LEU A 212 -4.57 -19.90 5.50
CA LEU A 212 -3.14 -19.62 5.44
C LEU A 212 -2.55 -19.36 6.84
N VAL A 213 -3.26 -18.62 7.67
CA VAL A 213 -2.83 -18.36 9.06
C VAL A 213 -2.70 -19.67 9.83
N LEU A 214 -3.66 -20.59 9.67
CA LEU A 214 -3.63 -21.91 10.31
C LEU A 214 -2.49 -22.78 9.78
N VAL A 215 -2.19 -22.73 8.46
CA VAL A 215 -1.02 -23.42 7.90
C VAL A 215 0.26 -22.86 8.52
N CYS A 216 0.45 -21.55 8.52
CA CYS A 216 1.65 -20.93 9.09
C CYS A 216 1.81 -21.26 10.58
N ALA A 217 0.73 -21.16 11.36
CA ALA A 217 0.74 -21.51 12.79
C ALA A 217 1.06 -23.00 13.01
N GLY A 218 0.48 -23.88 12.17
CA GLY A 218 0.76 -25.33 12.23
C GLY A 218 2.21 -25.64 11.94
N LEU A 219 2.79 -25.05 10.89
CA LEU A 219 4.20 -25.27 10.52
C LEU A 219 5.14 -24.72 11.62
N VAL A 220 4.85 -23.57 12.20
CA VAL A 220 5.63 -23.05 13.34
C VAL A 220 5.55 -24.00 14.54
N ALA A 221 4.37 -24.53 14.88
CA ALA A 221 4.22 -25.47 15.98
C ALA A 221 5.02 -26.76 15.75
N LEU A 222 5.01 -27.29 14.50
CA LEU A 222 5.81 -28.45 14.13
C LEU A 222 7.31 -28.16 14.26
N SER A 223 7.80 -27.07 13.70
CA SER A 223 9.21 -26.70 13.77
C SER A 223 9.70 -26.45 15.21
N VAL A 224 8.86 -25.86 16.07
CA VAL A 224 9.18 -25.71 17.50
C VAL A 224 9.31 -27.08 18.17
N SER A 225 8.43 -28.03 17.85
CA SER A 225 8.47 -29.38 18.42
C SER A 225 9.70 -30.16 17.93
N ASP A 226 10.05 -30.06 16.64
CA ASP A 226 11.24 -30.68 16.06
C ASP A 226 12.51 -30.13 16.68
N SER A 227 12.62 -28.79 16.83
CA SER A 227 13.76 -28.13 17.45
C SER A 227 13.89 -28.51 18.94
N ALA A 228 12.78 -28.57 19.67
CA ALA A 228 12.79 -28.98 21.07
C ALA A 228 13.17 -30.47 21.23
N PHE A 229 12.65 -31.34 20.34
CA PHE A 229 13.06 -32.75 20.30
C PHE A 229 14.55 -32.89 20.03
N ALA A 230 15.07 -32.22 19.00
CA ALA A 230 16.47 -32.27 18.65
C ALA A 230 17.39 -31.83 19.80
N TYR A 231 17.02 -30.74 20.50
CA TYR A 231 17.72 -30.26 21.68
C TYR A 231 17.71 -31.28 22.82
N LEU A 232 16.54 -31.81 23.18
CA LEU A 232 16.39 -32.78 24.29
C LEU A 232 17.08 -34.12 23.96
N GLN A 233 17.04 -34.54 22.71
CA GLN A 233 17.77 -35.72 22.24
C GLN A 233 19.28 -35.51 22.33
N ALA A 234 19.79 -34.36 21.87
CA ALA A 234 21.20 -34.03 21.98
C ALA A 234 21.68 -33.91 23.45
N THR A 235 20.80 -33.51 24.38
CA THR A 235 21.12 -33.39 25.81
C THR A 235 20.82 -34.68 26.60
N MET A 236 20.41 -35.76 25.95
CA MET A 236 20.01 -37.04 26.58
C MET A 236 18.88 -36.90 27.58
N SER A 237 18.04 -35.87 27.45
CA SER A 237 16.95 -35.51 28.33
C SER A 237 15.56 -35.88 27.81
N TYR A 238 15.47 -36.39 26.58
CA TYR A 238 14.19 -36.76 25.98
C TYR A 238 13.63 -38.04 26.65
N ARG A 239 12.41 -37.92 27.18
CA ARG A 239 11.68 -39.04 27.82
C ARG A 239 10.30 -39.26 27.22
N GLY A 240 9.96 -38.63 26.11
CA GLY A 240 8.59 -38.55 25.59
C GLY A 240 7.68 -37.69 26.45
N GLY A 241 6.43 -37.57 26.11
CA GLY A 241 5.41 -36.95 26.97
C GLY A 241 4.76 -35.69 26.35
N SER A 242 4.62 -34.62 27.14
CA SER A 242 3.86 -33.43 26.74
C SER A 242 4.43 -32.70 25.48
N LEU A 243 5.71 -32.89 25.20
CA LEU A 243 6.35 -32.29 24.02
C LEU A 243 5.76 -32.84 22.71
N ASP A 244 5.39 -34.13 22.71
CA ASP A 244 4.80 -34.81 21.57
C ASP A 244 3.45 -34.21 21.13
N LEU A 245 2.78 -33.51 22.06
CA LEU A 245 1.55 -32.78 21.77
C LEU A 245 1.74 -31.61 20.80
N GLY A 246 2.96 -31.07 20.69
CA GLY A 246 3.26 -30.01 19.73
C GLY A 246 3.12 -30.47 18.29
N TRP A 247 3.57 -31.69 17.94
CA TRP A 247 3.37 -32.28 16.62
C TRP A 247 1.87 -32.51 16.34
N VAL A 248 1.16 -33.07 17.31
CA VAL A 248 -0.28 -33.30 17.21
C VAL A 248 -1.02 -31.99 16.95
N ALA A 249 -0.73 -30.95 17.75
CA ALA A 249 -1.33 -29.61 17.61
C ALA A 249 -1.01 -28.99 16.24
N GLY A 250 0.23 -29.11 15.78
CA GLY A 250 0.65 -28.60 14.47
C GLY A 250 -0.14 -29.22 13.31
N PHE A 251 -0.26 -30.56 13.26
CA PHE A 251 -1.04 -31.24 12.24
C PHE A 251 -2.54 -30.99 12.36
N LEU A 252 -3.09 -30.82 13.56
CA LEU A 252 -4.48 -30.44 13.75
C LEU A 252 -4.76 -29.01 13.24
N LEU A 253 -3.83 -28.08 13.38
CA LEU A 253 -3.94 -26.74 12.78
C LEU A 253 -3.95 -26.84 11.26
N LEU A 254 -3.12 -27.71 10.66
CA LEU A 254 -3.17 -27.99 9.22
C LEU A 254 -4.50 -28.64 8.80
N ALA A 255 -5.03 -29.55 9.60
CA ALA A 255 -6.35 -30.16 9.36
C ALA A 255 -7.47 -29.10 9.41
N LEU A 256 -7.44 -28.21 10.39
CA LEU A 256 -8.38 -27.09 10.51
C LEU A 256 -8.24 -26.12 9.32
N ALA A 257 -7.03 -25.91 8.79
CA ALA A 257 -6.83 -25.12 7.58
C ALA A 257 -7.56 -25.73 6.38
N GLY A 258 -7.61 -27.07 6.28
CA GLY A 258 -8.38 -27.79 5.27
C GLY A 258 -9.89 -27.55 5.37
N LEU A 259 -10.42 -27.43 6.59
CA LEU A 259 -11.85 -27.27 6.91
C LEU A 259 -12.31 -25.81 6.98
N ALA A 260 -11.39 -24.84 7.13
CA ALA A 260 -11.73 -23.44 7.33
C ALA A 260 -12.47 -22.86 6.13
N ARG A 261 -13.55 -22.12 6.38
CA ARG A 261 -14.33 -21.46 5.33
C ARG A 261 -13.60 -20.20 4.85
N THR A 262 -13.52 -20.02 3.55
CA THR A 262 -13.08 -18.76 2.95
C THR A 262 -14.30 -17.89 2.72
N PRO A 263 -14.35 -16.67 3.28
CA PRO A 263 -15.43 -15.74 2.95
C PRO A 263 -15.39 -15.40 1.47
N THR A 264 -16.57 -15.22 0.89
CA THR A 264 -16.72 -14.52 -0.40
C THR A 264 -16.07 -13.15 -0.27
N ALA A 265 -15.39 -12.70 -1.33
CA ALA A 265 -14.64 -11.44 -1.34
C ALA A 265 -15.45 -10.30 -0.68
N VAL A 266 -14.95 -9.82 0.45
CA VAL A 266 -15.51 -8.64 1.12
C VAL A 266 -14.89 -7.45 0.42
N PRO A 267 -15.66 -6.40 0.07
CA PRO A 267 -15.12 -5.17 -0.50
C PRO A 267 -13.98 -4.62 0.36
N GLU A 268 -12.88 -4.28 -0.26
CA GLU A 268 -11.74 -3.67 0.42
C GLU A 268 -12.13 -2.24 0.83
N THR A 269 -12.10 -1.98 2.12
CA THR A 269 -12.22 -0.61 2.65
C THR A 269 -10.83 -0.02 2.84
N PRO A 270 -10.63 1.31 2.68
CA PRO A 270 -9.33 1.96 2.85
C PRO A 270 -8.65 1.65 4.19
N GLU A 271 -9.43 1.51 5.27
CA GLU A 271 -8.92 1.15 6.60
C GLU A 271 -8.35 -0.28 6.66
N ARG A 272 -8.95 -1.21 5.90
CA ARG A 272 -8.46 -2.59 5.82
C ARG A 272 -7.18 -2.69 4.99
N GLU A 273 -7.06 -1.88 3.94
CA GLU A 273 -5.82 -1.79 3.17
C GLU A 273 -4.68 -1.26 4.03
N ALA A 274 -4.89 -0.17 4.78
CA ALA A 274 -3.90 0.41 5.67
C ALA A 274 -3.45 -0.58 6.76
N THR A 275 -4.39 -1.33 7.37
CA THR A 275 -4.07 -2.38 8.36
C THR A 275 -3.34 -3.56 7.75
N ALA A 276 -3.67 -3.96 6.52
CA ALA A 276 -2.96 -5.03 5.82
C ALA A 276 -1.52 -4.64 5.47
N GLU A 277 -1.31 -3.39 5.07
CA GLU A 277 0.02 -2.83 4.82
C GLU A 277 0.88 -2.79 6.07
N LEU A 278 0.35 -2.29 7.18
CA LEU A 278 1.04 -2.26 8.47
C LEU A 278 1.45 -3.67 8.93
N ARG A 279 0.56 -4.65 8.80
CA ARG A 279 0.88 -6.06 9.12
C ARG A 279 2.00 -6.61 8.25
N ALA A 280 1.95 -6.38 6.93
CA ALA A 280 2.98 -6.82 6.00
C ALA A 280 4.35 -6.21 6.33
N ASP A 281 4.37 -4.99 6.85
CA ASP A 281 5.57 -4.28 7.25
C ASP A 281 6.15 -4.76 8.58
N LEU A 282 5.30 -5.13 9.53
CA LEU A 282 5.70 -5.56 10.89
C LEU A 282 6.03 -7.05 10.98
N LEU A 283 5.37 -7.90 10.18
CA LEU A 283 5.49 -9.36 10.31
C LEU A 283 6.94 -9.88 10.18
N PRO A 284 7.81 -9.36 9.26
CA PRO A 284 9.20 -9.80 9.18
C PRO A 284 10.05 -9.46 10.41
N TYR A 285 9.60 -8.54 11.28
CA TYR A 285 10.30 -8.22 12.53
C TYR A 285 9.95 -9.16 13.67
N LEU A 286 8.86 -9.94 13.56
CA LEU A 286 8.47 -10.85 14.62
C LEU A 286 9.55 -11.91 14.92
N PRO A 287 10.10 -12.64 13.93
CA PRO A 287 11.21 -13.56 14.18
C PRO A 287 12.45 -12.88 14.77
N VAL A 288 12.70 -11.64 14.36
CA VAL A 288 13.82 -10.84 14.88
C VAL A 288 13.62 -10.52 16.37
N ALA A 289 12.42 -10.08 16.75
CA ALA A 289 12.09 -9.81 18.14
C ALA A 289 12.22 -11.07 19.00
N VAL A 290 11.72 -12.20 18.48
CA VAL A 290 11.85 -13.51 19.17
C VAL A 290 13.33 -13.89 19.32
N ALA A 291 14.14 -13.74 18.27
CA ALA A 291 15.56 -14.05 18.32
C ALA A 291 16.29 -13.21 19.39
N LEU A 292 16.09 -11.89 19.37
CA LEU A 292 16.73 -10.99 20.33
C LEU A 292 16.32 -11.28 21.78
N VAL A 293 15.03 -11.58 22.00
CA VAL A 293 14.52 -11.96 23.33
C VAL A 293 15.12 -13.31 23.75
N ALA A 294 15.18 -14.30 22.87
CA ALA A 294 15.79 -15.61 23.16
C ALA A 294 17.27 -15.46 23.53
N THR A 295 18.04 -14.73 22.72
CA THR A 295 19.46 -14.45 23.01
C THR A 295 19.64 -13.72 24.35
N PHE A 296 18.78 -12.73 24.63
CA PHE A 296 18.83 -11.99 25.88
C PHE A 296 18.52 -12.90 27.10
N VAL A 297 17.48 -13.71 27.01
CA VAL A 297 17.11 -14.67 28.07
C VAL A 297 18.24 -15.69 28.26
N TYR A 298 18.82 -16.23 27.17
CA TYR A 298 19.93 -17.17 27.25
C TYR A 298 21.14 -16.56 27.98
N ALA A 299 21.48 -15.31 27.66
CA ALA A 299 22.55 -14.59 28.35
C ALA A 299 22.26 -14.34 29.85
N LEU A 300 21.00 -13.99 30.19
CA LEU A 300 20.58 -13.78 31.60
C LEU A 300 20.61 -15.07 32.44
N THR A 301 20.33 -16.21 31.83
CA THR A 301 20.37 -17.51 32.51
C THR A 301 21.78 -18.08 32.69
N GLY A 302 22.81 -17.27 32.37
CA GLY A 302 24.22 -17.64 32.54
C GLY A 302 24.81 -18.41 31.34
N GLY A 303 24.11 -18.48 30.21
CA GLY A 303 24.60 -19.06 28.98
C GLY A 303 25.75 -18.23 28.38
N GLN A 304 26.83 -18.89 27.99
CA GLN A 304 27.94 -18.23 27.29
C GLN A 304 27.60 -18.14 25.79
N LEU A 305 27.48 -16.91 25.26
CA LEU A 305 27.27 -16.68 23.84
C LEU A 305 28.55 -17.07 23.08
N GLY A 306 28.47 -18.16 22.31
CA GLY A 306 29.54 -18.56 21.41
C GLY A 306 29.73 -17.56 20.26
N ILE A 307 30.88 -17.61 19.60
CA ILE A 307 31.24 -16.71 18.50
C ILE A 307 30.20 -16.69 17.38
N VAL A 308 29.56 -17.84 17.11
CA VAL A 308 28.52 -17.97 16.06
C VAL A 308 27.26 -17.19 16.45
N ALA A 309 26.77 -17.31 17.68
CA ALA A 309 25.60 -16.59 18.17
C ALA A 309 25.83 -15.07 18.15
N VAL A 310 27.00 -14.62 18.61
CA VAL A 310 27.40 -13.20 18.55
C VAL A 310 27.46 -12.70 17.11
N SER A 311 28.08 -13.47 16.21
CA SER A 311 28.21 -13.09 14.80
C SER A 311 26.85 -13.01 14.12
N LEU A 312 25.96 -13.97 14.34
CA LEU A 312 24.59 -13.96 13.82
C LEU A 312 23.79 -12.79 14.38
N SER A 313 23.92 -12.46 15.66
CA SER A 313 23.27 -11.31 16.28
C SER A 313 23.71 -9.99 15.62
N VAL A 314 25.00 -9.81 15.39
CA VAL A 314 25.55 -8.64 14.69
C VAL A 314 25.01 -8.57 13.26
N VAL A 315 24.94 -9.70 12.55
CA VAL A 315 24.37 -9.76 11.19
C VAL A 315 22.89 -9.36 11.22
N VAL A 316 22.10 -9.88 12.16
CA VAL A 316 20.66 -9.53 12.30
C VAL A 316 20.49 -8.03 12.54
N ILE A 317 21.25 -7.45 13.48
CA ILE A 317 21.20 -6.00 13.75
C ILE A 317 21.61 -5.20 12.51
N GLY A 318 22.68 -5.60 11.83
CA GLY A 318 23.13 -4.96 10.59
C GLY A 318 22.05 -4.98 9.49
N LEU A 319 21.38 -6.12 9.32
CA LEU A 319 20.28 -6.28 8.36
C LEU A 319 19.08 -5.39 8.70
N ILE A 320 18.75 -5.25 9.99
CA ILE A 320 17.70 -4.31 10.44
C ILE A 320 18.05 -2.88 10.04
N LEU A 321 19.30 -2.45 10.32
CA LEU A 321 19.74 -1.09 10.00
C LEU A 321 19.73 -0.83 8.49
N VAL A 322 20.20 -1.79 7.68
CA VAL A 322 20.14 -1.70 6.21
C VAL A 322 18.72 -1.60 5.73
N ARG A 323 17.80 -2.44 6.25
CA ARG A 323 16.39 -2.41 5.88
C ARG A 323 15.74 -1.08 6.25
N GLN A 324 16.00 -0.55 7.45
CA GLN A 324 15.48 0.75 7.89
C GLN A 324 16.02 1.89 7.02
N TYR A 325 17.29 1.87 6.67
CA TYR A 325 17.89 2.86 5.79
C TYR A 325 17.25 2.86 4.40
N VAL A 326 17.07 1.67 3.80
CA VAL A 326 16.42 1.53 2.48
C VAL A 326 14.98 2.05 2.52
N THR A 327 14.21 1.67 3.56
CA THR A 327 12.82 2.12 3.74
C THR A 327 12.74 3.64 3.91
N LEU A 328 13.63 4.21 4.71
CA LEU A 328 13.68 5.67 4.92
C LEU A 328 14.00 6.41 3.61
N ARG A 329 14.97 5.92 2.84
CA ARG A 329 15.30 6.51 1.53
C ARG A 329 14.14 6.46 0.54
N GLU A 330 13.42 5.33 0.50
CA GLU A 330 12.24 5.17 -0.36
C GLU A 330 11.11 6.13 0.05
N ASN A 331 10.84 6.25 1.35
CA ASN A 331 9.85 7.19 1.87
C ASN A 331 10.19 8.66 1.55
N VAL A 332 11.45 9.05 1.71
CA VAL A 332 11.91 10.40 1.37
C VAL A 332 11.74 10.69 -0.12
N ARG A 333 12.06 9.69 -0.97
CA ARG A 333 11.88 9.82 -2.43
C ARG A 333 10.40 9.99 -2.79
N LEU A 334 9.53 9.11 -2.29
CA LEU A 334 8.08 9.16 -2.56
C LEU A 334 7.46 10.47 -2.08
N ASN A 335 7.85 10.95 -0.91
CA ASN A 335 7.36 12.23 -0.38
C ASN A 335 7.77 13.42 -1.29
N ARG A 336 9.00 13.42 -1.81
CA ARG A 336 9.43 14.44 -2.77
C ARG A 336 8.61 14.39 -4.08
N GLU A 337 8.34 13.19 -4.60
CA GLU A 337 7.52 13.02 -5.80
C GLU A 337 6.08 13.50 -5.57
N LEU A 338 5.50 13.24 -4.40
CA LEU A 338 4.17 13.72 -4.02
C LEU A 338 4.12 15.26 -3.96
N VAL A 339 5.08 15.89 -3.28
CA VAL A 339 5.16 17.35 -3.17
C VAL A 339 5.31 18.01 -4.54
N GLN A 340 6.14 17.43 -5.43
CA GLN A 340 6.30 17.94 -6.80
C GLN A 340 5.01 17.81 -7.61
N ARG A 341 4.32 16.67 -7.52
CA ARG A 341 3.04 16.47 -8.21
C ARG A 341 1.96 17.41 -7.68
N GLU A 342 1.89 17.60 -6.38
CA GLU A 342 0.95 18.55 -5.76
C GLU A 342 1.20 19.99 -6.23
N ALA A 343 2.47 20.42 -6.27
CA ALA A 343 2.85 21.74 -6.78
C ALA A 343 2.47 21.90 -8.25
N LEU A 344 2.69 20.88 -9.09
CA LEU A 344 2.30 20.88 -10.49
C LEU A 344 0.78 20.97 -10.66
N LEU A 345 0.02 20.16 -9.90
CA LEU A 345 -1.43 20.18 -9.95
C LEU A 345 -2.00 21.54 -9.50
N ARG A 346 -1.44 22.13 -8.43
CA ARG A 346 -1.80 23.49 -7.99
C ARG A 346 -1.50 24.51 -9.08
N HIS A 347 -0.34 24.42 -9.72
CA HIS A 347 0.00 25.34 -10.81
C HIS A 347 -0.99 25.21 -11.97
N GLN A 348 -1.33 23.99 -12.41
CA GLN A 348 -2.33 23.75 -13.46
C GLN A 348 -3.74 24.19 -13.06
N ALA A 349 -4.12 24.07 -11.78
CA ALA A 349 -5.43 24.49 -11.30
C ALA A 349 -5.61 26.02 -11.28
N PHE A 350 -4.51 26.79 -11.14
CA PHE A 350 -4.56 28.23 -10.93
C PHE A 350 -3.94 29.05 -12.07
N HIS A 351 -3.27 28.43 -13.03
CA HIS A 351 -2.66 29.12 -14.17
C HIS A 351 -3.19 28.62 -15.50
N ASP A 352 -3.21 29.49 -16.51
CA ASP A 352 -3.54 29.17 -17.90
C ASP A 352 -2.40 28.37 -18.53
N GLY A 353 -2.69 27.20 -19.06
CA GLY A 353 -1.70 26.26 -19.58
C GLY A 353 -0.93 26.75 -20.81
N LEU A 354 -1.48 27.72 -21.56
CA LEU A 354 -0.83 28.28 -22.74
C LEU A 354 0.09 29.48 -22.38
N THR A 355 -0.44 30.42 -21.59
CA THR A 355 0.21 31.71 -21.35
C THR A 355 0.98 31.75 -20.02
N GLY A 356 0.72 30.81 -19.10
CA GLY A 356 1.28 30.83 -17.75
C GLY A 356 0.79 31.97 -16.86
N LEU A 357 -0.18 32.76 -17.32
CA LEU A 357 -0.87 33.76 -16.52
C LEU A 357 -1.81 33.12 -15.49
N ALA A 358 -2.32 33.90 -14.53
CA ALA A 358 -3.43 33.45 -13.71
C ALA A 358 -4.61 33.01 -14.61
N ASN A 359 -5.23 31.88 -14.28
CA ASN A 359 -6.47 31.51 -14.94
C ASN A 359 -7.67 32.18 -14.25
N ARG A 360 -8.87 31.91 -14.76
CA ARG A 360 -10.11 32.49 -14.23
C ARG A 360 -10.30 32.19 -12.72
N ALA A 361 -9.91 31.00 -12.26
CA ALA A 361 -10.09 30.61 -10.86
C ALA A 361 -9.18 31.43 -9.93
N LEU A 362 -7.89 31.54 -10.25
CA LEU A 362 -6.96 32.35 -9.48
C LEU A 362 -7.31 33.83 -9.55
N PHE A 363 -7.76 34.33 -10.71
CA PHE A 363 -8.18 35.70 -10.85
C PHE A 363 -9.35 36.07 -9.96
N LEU A 364 -10.37 35.23 -9.90
CA LEU A 364 -11.53 35.41 -9.02
C LEU A 364 -11.14 35.42 -7.54
N ASP A 365 -10.30 34.46 -7.12
CA ASP A 365 -9.77 34.40 -5.76
C ASP A 365 -9.03 35.71 -5.39
N ARG A 366 -8.18 36.23 -6.27
CA ARG A 366 -7.47 37.50 -6.07
C ARG A 366 -8.40 38.69 -6.02
N LEU A 367 -9.41 38.74 -6.90
CA LEU A 367 -10.43 39.78 -6.91
C LEU A 367 -11.26 39.78 -5.62
N GLU A 368 -11.73 38.62 -5.17
CA GLU A 368 -12.47 38.49 -3.91
C GLU A 368 -11.60 38.94 -2.72
N HIS A 369 -10.33 38.56 -2.71
CA HIS A 369 -9.39 39.00 -1.70
C HIS A 369 -9.22 40.55 -1.70
N ALA A 370 -8.94 41.14 -2.86
CA ALA A 370 -8.80 42.58 -3.01
C ALA A 370 -10.06 43.34 -2.53
N LEU A 371 -11.27 42.82 -2.88
CA LEU A 371 -12.53 43.37 -2.42
C LEU A 371 -12.76 43.20 -0.91
N ALA A 372 -12.27 42.10 -0.33
CA ALA A 372 -12.33 41.87 1.11
C ALA A 372 -11.44 42.86 1.87
N VAL A 373 -10.26 43.17 1.32
CA VAL A 373 -9.36 44.20 1.87
C VAL A 373 -9.97 45.60 1.68
N HIS A 374 -10.47 45.92 0.48
CA HIS A 374 -11.13 47.17 0.17
C HIS A 374 -12.29 47.51 1.14
N ARG A 375 -13.06 46.51 1.57
CA ARG A 375 -14.12 46.67 2.58
C ARG A 375 -13.61 47.08 3.96
N ARG A 376 -12.40 46.68 4.32
CA ARG A 376 -11.79 46.97 5.64
C ARG A 376 -10.99 48.25 5.63
N GLU A 377 -10.27 48.46 4.56
CA GLU A 377 -9.39 49.61 4.34
C GLU A 377 -9.76 50.18 2.97
N PRO A 378 -10.61 51.22 2.93
CA PRO A 378 -11.04 51.84 1.68
C PRO A 378 -9.85 52.35 0.86
N ARG A 379 -9.37 51.53 -0.07
CA ARG A 379 -8.32 51.88 -1.02
C ARG A 379 -8.81 51.59 -2.44
N PRO A 380 -8.40 52.36 -3.44
CA PRO A 380 -8.87 52.14 -4.80
C PRO A 380 -8.44 50.76 -5.33
N VAL A 381 -9.37 50.05 -5.93
CA VAL A 381 -9.14 48.78 -6.66
C VAL A 381 -9.68 48.95 -8.07
N ALA A 382 -8.92 48.54 -9.08
CA ALA A 382 -9.41 48.58 -10.45
C ALA A 382 -9.32 47.21 -11.16
N LEU A 383 -10.37 46.93 -11.89
CA LEU A 383 -10.44 45.77 -12.79
C LEU A 383 -10.45 46.29 -14.22
N VAL A 384 -9.50 45.77 -15.02
CA VAL A 384 -9.44 45.98 -16.47
C VAL A 384 -9.77 44.68 -17.17
N PHE A 385 -10.76 44.69 -18.02
CA PHE A 385 -11.10 43.58 -18.89
C PHE A 385 -10.65 43.91 -20.31
N LEU A 386 -9.88 43.04 -20.94
CA LEU A 386 -9.32 43.23 -22.26
C LEU A 386 -9.70 42.08 -23.19
N ASP A 387 -9.97 42.41 -24.44
CA ASP A 387 -10.26 41.43 -25.47
C ASP A 387 -9.48 41.84 -26.74
N LEU A 388 -8.79 40.87 -27.35
CA LEU A 388 -7.99 41.12 -28.54
C LEU A 388 -8.87 41.28 -29.75
N ASP A 389 -8.83 42.46 -30.35
CA ASP A 389 -9.62 42.77 -31.52
C ASP A 389 -9.19 41.92 -32.72
N ASP A 390 -10.16 41.35 -33.45
CA ASP A 390 -9.98 40.57 -34.65
C ASP A 390 -9.07 39.30 -34.49
N PHE A 391 -8.90 38.78 -33.27
CA PHE A 391 -8.14 37.56 -32.98
C PHE A 391 -8.57 36.37 -33.82
N LYS A 392 -9.87 36.24 -34.10
CA LYS A 392 -10.40 35.19 -34.97
C LYS A 392 -9.85 35.28 -36.38
N VAL A 393 -9.65 36.48 -36.91
CA VAL A 393 -9.07 36.69 -38.26
C VAL A 393 -7.61 36.17 -38.29
N VAL A 394 -6.87 36.37 -37.24
CA VAL A 394 -5.50 35.82 -37.10
C VAL A 394 -5.53 34.30 -37.17
N ASN A 395 -6.42 33.67 -36.42
CA ASN A 395 -6.59 32.21 -36.41
C ASN A 395 -7.01 31.68 -37.81
N ASP A 396 -7.98 32.34 -38.41
CA ASP A 396 -8.53 31.90 -39.69
C ASP A 396 -7.52 32.11 -40.85
N THR A 397 -6.60 33.10 -40.72
CA THR A 397 -5.64 33.45 -41.78
C THR A 397 -4.28 32.75 -41.59
N LEU A 398 -3.75 32.67 -40.37
CA LEU A 398 -2.39 32.19 -40.08
C LEU A 398 -2.41 30.85 -39.30
N GLY A 399 -3.59 30.35 -38.98
CA GLY A 399 -3.78 29.09 -38.24
C GLY A 399 -3.70 29.24 -36.71
N HIS A 400 -4.24 28.25 -36.00
CA HIS A 400 -4.32 28.27 -34.54
C HIS A 400 -2.96 28.36 -33.83
N ALA A 401 -1.90 27.79 -34.40
CA ALA A 401 -0.55 27.90 -33.84
C ALA A 401 -0.03 29.35 -33.81
N ALA A 402 -0.37 30.16 -34.82
CA ALA A 402 -0.03 31.57 -34.84
C ALA A 402 -0.87 32.36 -33.81
N GLY A 403 -2.16 32.02 -33.66
CA GLY A 403 -3.01 32.58 -32.59
C GLY A 403 -2.51 32.26 -31.20
N ASP A 404 -2.09 31.02 -30.94
CA ASP A 404 -1.49 30.63 -29.66
C ASP A 404 -0.19 31.40 -29.37
N ALA A 405 0.68 31.57 -30.38
CA ALA A 405 1.90 32.37 -30.26
C ALA A 405 1.59 33.85 -29.96
N LEU A 406 0.53 34.40 -30.59
CA LEU A 406 0.06 35.75 -30.30
C LEU A 406 -0.40 35.90 -28.84
N LEU A 407 -1.18 34.95 -28.32
CA LEU A 407 -1.66 34.96 -26.95
C LEU A 407 -0.51 34.88 -25.92
N VAL A 408 0.52 34.07 -26.21
CA VAL A 408 1.72 33.97 -25.35
C VAL A 408 2.48 35.30 -25.36
N GLU A 409 2.66 35.93 -26.51
CA GLU A 409 3.36 37.22 -26.65
C GLU A 409 2.59 38.36 -25.92
N VAL A 410 1.26 38.41 -26.07
CA VAL A 410 0.39 39.35 -25.36
C VAL A 410 0.53 39.17 -23.84
N ALA A 411 0.54 37.93 -23.37
CA ALA A 411 0.73 37.62 -21.95
C ALA A 411 2.08 38.11 -21.43
N VAL A 412 3.16 37.90 -22.16
CA VAL A 412 4.51 38.38 -21.80
C VAL A 412 4.54 39.91 -21.73
N ARG A 413 3.96 40.60 -22.73
CA ARG A 413 3.92 42.06 -22.76
C ARG A 413 3.09 42.66 -21.64
N LEU A 414 1.89 42.14 -21.40
CA LEU A 414 1.04 42.59 -20.30
C LEU A 414 1.73 42.42 -18.92
N ARG A 415 2.37 41.25 -18.70
CA ARG A 415 3.10 41.00 -17.47
C ARG A 415 4.30 41.94 -17.30
N GLY A 416 5.01 42.24 -18.40
CA GLY A 416 6.17 43.16 -18.38
C GLY A 416 5.80 44.61 -18.21
N ALA A 417 4.60 45.02 -18.61
CA ALA A 417 4.12 46.42 -18.51
C ALA A 417 3.53 46.77 -17.12
N LEU A 418 3.19 45.76 -16.33
CA LEU A 418 2.49 45.90 -15.05
C LEU A 418 3.40 45.55 -13.88
N ARG A 419 3.03 45.97 -12.67
CA ARG A 419 3.80 45.73 -11.45
C ARG A 419 3.65 44.24 -11.01
N THR A 420 4.60 43.75 -10.25
CA THR A 420 4.54 42.38 -9.68
C THR A 420 3.34 42.21 -8.72
N ALA A 421 2.84 43.28 -8.12
CA ALA A 421 1.67 43.28 -7.27
C ALA A 421 0.35 43.16 -8.05
N ASP A 422 0.34 43.57 -9.34
CA ASP A 422 -0.82 43.49 -10.20
C ASP A 422 -1.04 42.04 -10.66
N THR A 423 -2.30 41.63 -10.73
CA THR A 423 -2.63 40.30 -11.21
C THR A 423 -3.06 40.39 -12.67
N VAL A 424 -2.29 39.73 -13.54
CA VAL A 424 -2.65 39.54 -14.97
C VAL A 424 -3.16 38.14 -15.16
N ALA A 425 -4.32 38.01 -15.79
CA ALA A 425 -4.98 36.73 -16.04
C ALA A 425 -5.44 36.59 -17.48
N ARG A 426 -5.54 35.34 -17.94
CA ARG A 426 -6.29 34.97 -19.14
C ARG A 426 -7.54 34.21 -18.72
N LEU A 427 -8.71 34.74 -19.06
CA LEU A 427 -9.99 34.19 -18.63
C LEU A 427 -10.53 33.11 -19.58
N GLY A 428 -10.07 33.11 -20.82
CA GLY A 428 -10.38 32.15 -21.88
C GLY A 428 -10.34 32.79 -23.26
N GLY A 429 -10.04 32.02 -24.31
CA GLY A 429 -9.98 32.52 -25.67
C GLY A 429 -9.00 33.69 -25.83
N ASP A 430 -9.47 34.82 -26.27
CA ASP A 430 -8.79 36.10 -26.48
C ASP A 430 -9.03 37.12 -25.32
N GLU A 431 -9.64 36.67 -24.20
CA GLU A 431 -10.00 37.53 -23.07
C GLU A 431 -8.90 37.53 -21.99
N PHE A 432 -8.41 38.71 -21.66
CA PHE A 432 -7.48 38.95 -20.56
C PHE A 432 -8.12 39.85 -19.50
N ALA A 433 -7.65 39.72 -18.29
CA ALA A 433 -8.05 40.61 -17.19
C ALA A 433 -6.82 41.06 -16.40
N VAL A 434 -6.90 42.29 -15.90
CA VAL A 434 -5.89 42.86 -15.01
C VAL A 434 -6.57 43.38 -13.77
N LEU A 435 -6.09 42.98 -12.60
CA LEU A 435 -6.47 43.49 -11.30
C LEU A 435 -5.35 44.37 -10.77
N LEU A 436 -5.63 45.65 -10.54
CA LEU A 436 -4.73 46.62 -9.93
C LEU A 436 -5.13 46.76 -8.45
N ASP A 437 -4.23 46.42 -7.53
CA ASP A 437 -4.48 46.46 -6.10
C ASP A 437 -3.18 46.79 -5.31
N PRO A 438 -3.00 48.00 -4.77
CA PRO A 438 -3.88 49.18 -4.88
C PRO A 438 -3.82 49.83 -6.27
N ALA A 439 -4.90 50.47 -6.67
CA ALA A 439 -5.03 51.14 -7.95
C ALA A 439 -4.66 52.67 -7.82
N ASP A 440 -3.40 52.94 -7.55
CA ASP A 440 -2.93 54.33 -7.28
C ASP A 440 -2.91 55.21 -8.55
N ASP A 441 -2.58 54.61 -9.70
CA ASP A 441 -2.54 55.29 -10.99
C ASP A 441 -3.03 54.35 -12.10
N VAL A 442 -4.33 54.25 -12.17
CA VAL A 442 -5.03 53.37 -13.11
C VAL A 442 -4.77 53.75 -14.57
N GLU A 443 -4.80 55.03 -14.87
CA GLU A 443 -4.61 55.55 -16.23
C GLU A 443 -3.21 55.25 -16.77
N ALA A 444 -2.18 55.47 -15.95
CA ALA A 444 -0.80 55.16 -16.37
C ALA A 444 -0.58 53.64 -16.50
N ALA A 445 -1.17 52.80 -15.63
CA ALA A 445 -1.06 51.37 -15.74
C ALA A 445 -1.72 50.83 -17.05
N ILE A 446 -2.91 51.31 -17.35
CA ILE A 446 -3.62 50.93 -18.57
C ILE A 446 -2.88 51.42 -19.81
N THR A 447 -2.39 52.68 -19.82
CA THR A 447 -1.63 53.24 -20.93
C THR A 447 -0.38 52.41 -21.19
N ARG A 448 0.39 52.07 -20.17
CA ARG A 448 1.58 51.20 -20.31
C ARG A 448 1.21 49.82 -20.87
N ALA A 449 0.12 49.21 -20.37
CA ALA A 449 -0.32 47.90 -20.85
C ALA A 449 -0.72 47.91 -22.33
N LEU A 450 -1.50 48.90 -22.78
CA LEU A 450 -1.92 49.02 -24.17
C LEU A 450 -0.78 49.45 -25.08
N ASP A 451 0.10 50.34 -24.70
CA ASP A 451 1.27 50.74 -25.45
C ASP A 451 2.23 49.56 -25.69
N ALA A 452 2.38 48.69 -24.70
CA ALA A 452 3.14 47.45 -24.86
C ALA A 452 2.55 46.50 -25.90
N LEU A 453 1.22 46.52 -26.10
CA LEU A 453 0.56 45.72 -27.14
C LEU A 453 0.66 46.32 -28.55
N ARG A 454 0.77 47.62 -28.71
CA ARG A 454 0.78 48.30 -30.01
C ARG A 454 1.95 47.91 -30.94
N THR A 455 3.05 47.43 -30.38
CA THR A 455 4.17 46.94 -31.21
C THR A 455 3.72 45.68 -31.96
N PRO A 456 3.83 45.62 -33.28
CA PRO A 456 3.44 44.44 -34.03
C PRO A 456 4.17 43.18 -33.57
N VAL A 457 3.47 42.04 -33.58
CA VAL A 457 4.04 40.72 -33.27
C VAL A 457 4.40 40.03 -34.58
N VAL A 458 5.62 39.54 -34.71
CA VAL A 458 6.01 38.78 -35.91
C VAL A 458 5.57 37.33 -35.76
N LEU A 459 4.57 36.93 -36.53
CA LEU A 459 4.04 35.56 -36.57
C LEU A 459 4.34 34.94 -37.93
N ALA A 460 5.04 33.81 -37.93
CA ALA A 460 5.45 33.12 -39.16
C ALA A 460 6.12 34.06 -40.21
N GLY A 461 6.90 35.04 -39.73
CA GLY A 461 7.56 36.03 -40.61
C GLY A 461 6.70 37.23 -41.01
N THR A 462 5.43 37.29 -40.61
CA THR A 462 4.50 38.36 -40.95
C THR A 462 4.27 39.25 -39.70
N PRO A 463 4.46 40.58 -39.78
CA PRO A 463 4.14 41.49 -38.72
C PRO A 463 2.62 41.66 -38.59
N VAL A 464 2.07 41.25 -37.41
CA VAL A 464 0.65 41.33 -37.09
C VAL A 464 0.44 42.46 -36.10
N PRO A 465 -0.37 43.47 -36.41
CA PRO A 465 -0.72 44.51 -35.44
C PRO A 465 -1.64 43.93 -34.36
N VAL A 466 -1.34 44.19 -33.09
CA VAL A 466 -2.15 43.78 -31.97
C VAL A 466 -2.99 44.97 -31.50
N ARG A 467 -4.29 44.79 -31.50
CA ARG A 467 -5.26 45.78 -30.99
C ARG A 467 -6.10 45.14 -29.90
N ALA A 468 -6.48 45.91 -28.93
CA ALA A 468 -7.32 45.42 -27.85
C ALA A 468 -8.38 46.44 -27.45
N SER A 469 -9.59 45.96 -27.20
CA SER A 469 -10.66 46.73 -26.60
C SER A 469 -10.64 46.49 -25.09
N ALA A 470 -10.58 47.57 -24.30
CA ALA A 470 -10.50 47.43 -22.85
C ALA A 470 -11.67 48.15 -22.15
N GLY A 471 -12.21 47.49 -21.13
CA GLY A 471 -13.19 48.04 -20.19
C GLY A 471 -12.61 48.14 -18.79
N VAL A 472 -12.80 49.27 -18.14
CA VAL A 472 -12.23 49.56 -16.82
C VAL A 472 -13.33 49.83 -15.80
N CYS A 473 -13.29 49.10 -14.69
CA CYS A 473 -14.12 49.37 -13.53
C CYS A 473 -13.18 49.78 -12.37
N VAL A 474 -13.32 51.00 -11.87
CA VAL A 474 -12.58 51.50 -10.70
C VAL A 474 -13.54 51.57 -9.52
N LEU A 475 -13.17 50.97 -8.42
CA LEU A 475 -13.86 51.07 -7.13
C LEU A 475 -13.15 52.07 -6.26
N GLY A 476 -13.90 53.10 -5.83
CA GLY A 476 -13.44 54.07 -4.86
C GLY A 476 -14.01 53.79 -3.45
N PRO A 477 -13.63 54.60 -2.47
CA PRO A 477 -14.10 54.45 -1.09
C PRO A 477 -15.63 54.50 -0.94
N GLU A 478 -16.35 55.02 -1.96
CA GLU A 478 -17.81 55.14 -2.03
C GLU A 478 -18.55 53.83 -2.39
N ASP A 479 -17.81 52.79 -2.79
CA ASP A 479 -18.42 51.49 -3.21
C ASP A 479 -17.95 50.31 -2.34
N PRO A 480 -18.08 50.37 -1.01
CA PRO A 480 -17.49 49.37 -0.10
C PRO A 480 -18.19 48.00 -0.15
N SER A 481 -19.38 47.92 -0.75
CA SER A 481 -20.17 46.68 -0.82
C SER A 481 -20.08 45.95 -2.19
N ALA A 482 -19.14 46.36 -3.04
CA ALA A 482 -18.99 45.78 -4.35
C ALA A 482 -18.70 44.26 -4.27
N ARG A 483 -19.45 43.47 -5.06
CA ARG A 483 -19.25 42.00 -5.22
C ARG A 483 -18.45 41.74 -6.47
N ALA A 484 -17.66 40.66 -6.46
CA ALA A 484 -16.81 40.26 -7.58
C ALA A 484 -17.60 40.16 -8.90
N ASP A 485 -18.76 39.51 -8.86
CA ASP A 485 -19.63 39.35 -10.05
C ASP A 485 -20.07 40.71 -10.63
N ALA A 486 -20.45 41.66 -9.75
CA ALA A 486 -20.86 42.99 -10.19
C ALA A 486 -19.70 43.79 -10.82
N VAL A 487 -18.50 43.67 -10.26
CA VAL A 487 -17.29 44.33 -10.77
C VAL A 487 -16.91 43.80 -12.15
N LEU A 488 -16.98 42.46 -12.31
CA LEU A 488 -16.73 41.79 -13.60
C LEU A 488 -17.73 42.25 -14.66
N VAL A 489 -19.03 42.26 -14.34
CA VAL A 489 -20.10 42.73 -15.25
C VAL A 489 -19.91 44.19 -15.65
N ARG A 490 -19.49 45.07 -14.70
CA ARG A 490 -19.21 46.47 -15.00
C ARG A 490 -18.02 46.64 -15.96
N ALA A 491 -16.93 45.88 -15.77
CA ALA A 491 -15.76 45.94 -16.63
C ALA A 491 -16.06 45.35 -18.03
N ASP A 492 -16.80 44.22 -18.09
CA ASP A 492 -17.23 43.62 -19.36
C ASP A 492 -18.16 44.57 -20.16
N THR A 493 -19.13 45.21 -19.49
CA THR A 493 -20.00 46.20 -20.12
C THR A 493 -19.20 47.36 -20.74
N ALA A 494 -18.19 47.84 -20.05
CA ALA A 494 -17.32 48.90 -20.54
C ALA A 494 -16.46 48.42 -21.72
N MET A 495 -15.92 47.22 -21.67
CA MET A 495 -15.19 46.61 -22.78
C MET A 495 -16.05 46.45 -24.04
N TYR A 496 -17.30 46.00 -23.86
CA TYR A 496 -18.24 45.92 -24.97
C TYR A 496 -18.56 47.29 -25.60
N ALA A 497 -18.67 48.33 -24.76
CA ALA A 497 -18.84 49.70 -25.22
C ALA A 497 -17.61 50.15 -26.05
N ALA A 498 -16.38 49.76 -25.64
CA ALA A 498 -15.15 50.02 -26.41
C ALA A 498 -15.21 49.38 -27.80
N LYS A 499 -15.62 48.11 -27.88
CA LYS A 499 -15.81 47.40 -29.17
C LYS A 499 -16.80 48.08 -30.10
N ARG A 500 -17.96 48.53 -29.56
CA ARG A 500 -18.99 49.24 -30.32
C ARG A 500 -18.57 50.61 -30.78
N ALA A 501 -17.74 51.31 -30.03
CA ALA A 501 -17.25 52.65 -30.35
C ALA A 501 -16.13 52.63 -31.41
N GLY A 502 -15.77 51.49 -31.99
CA GLY A 502 -14.80 51.36 -33.07
C GLY A 502 -13.52 50.65 -32.71
N LYS A 503 -13.50 49.85 -31.62
CA LYS A 503 -12.37 49.03 -31.16
C LYS A 503 -11.12 49.83 -30.79
N ASP A 504 -10.01 49.14 -30.45
CA ASP A 504 -8.68 49.70 -30.13
C ASP A 504 -8.73 50.92 -29.17
N ARG A 505 -9.47 50.75 -28.08
CA ARG A 505 -9.68 51.82 -27.08
C ARG A 505 -10.04 51.32 -25.70
N VAL A 506 -9.95 52.24 -24.76
CA VAL A 506 -10.38 52.05 -23.35
C VAL A 506 -11.70 52.79 -23.15
N VAL A 507 -12.62 52.11 -22.45
CA VAL A 507 -13.83 52.76 -21.92
C VAL A 507 -13.90 52.46 -20.42
N ARG A 508 -14.11 53.54 -19.63
CA ARG A 508 -14.34 53.44 -18.19
C ARG A 508 -15.83 53.23 -17.93
N PHE A 509 -16.15 52.30 -17.05
CA PHE A 509 -17.52 52.11 -16.60
C PHE A 509 -18.06 53.34 -15.90
N THR A 510 -19.20 53.82 -16.33
CA THR A 510 -20.00 54.84 -15.66
C THR A 510 -21.42 54.38 -15.51
N PRO A 511 -22.11 54.71 -14.37
CA PRO A 511 -23.53 54.39 -14.22
C PRO A 511 -24.31 55.01 -15.37
N GLY A 512 -25.04 54.19 -16.15
CA GLY A 512 -25.79 54.65 -17.34
C GLY A 512 -25.24 54.15 -18.66
N LEU A 513 -24.12 53.48 -18.71
CA LEU A 513 -23.69 52.70 -19.92
C LEU A 513 -24.73 51.63 -20.23
N PRO A 514 -25.18 51.50 -21.48
CA PRO A 514 -26.20 50.51 -21.86
C PRO A 514 -25.71 49.10 -21.60
N LEU A 515 -26.39 48.41 -20.69
CA LEU A 515 -26.15 46.99 -20.42
C LEU A 515 -26.40 46.18 -21.70
N GLN A 516 -25.60 45.21 -21.94
CA GLN A 516 -25.77 44.30 -23.08
C GLN A 516 -27.09 43.53 -22.90
N ALA A 517 -28.03 43.67 -23.86
CA ALA A 517 -29.18 42.79 -23.92
C ALA A 517 -28.69 41.37 -24.27
N GLY A 518 -28.49 40.53 -23.26
CA GLY A 518 -27.90 39.20 -23.39
C GLY A 518 -26.54 39.03 -22.69
N ALA A 519 -26.32 39.74 -21.60
CA ALA A 519 -25.16 39.41 -20.71
C ALA A 519 -25.21 37.90 -20.42
N ARG A 520 -24.20 37.19 -20.92
CA ARG A 520 -24.07 35.74 -20.66
C ARG A 520 -24.11 35.55 -19.15
N GLU A 521 -25.19 34.89 -18.66
CA GLU A 521 -25.14 34.35 -17.30
C GLU A 521 -23.80 33.64 -17.11
N PRO A 522 -23.11 33.84 -15.99
CA PRO A 522 -21.87 33.15 -15.73
C PRO A 522 -22.13 31.65 -15.83
N ARG A 523 -21.60 31.00 -16.88
CA ARG A 523 -21.76 29.56 -17.09
C ARG A 523 -21.28 28.84 -15.86
N GLY A 524 -22.27 28.32 -15.07
CA GLY A 524 -22.12 27.20 -14.19
C GLY A 524 -21.27 27.43 -12.95
N VAL A 525 -21.87 27.99 -11.90
CA VAL A 525 -21.56 27.51 -10.54
C VAL A 525 -22.18 26.13 -10.46
N LEU A 526 -21.38 25.08 -10.67
CA LEU A 526 -21.76 23.73 -10.29
C LEU A 526 -21.78 23.71 -8.75
N THR A 527 -22.98 23.80 -8.17
CA THR A 527 -23.26 23.31 -6.83
C THR A 527 -23.05 21.79 -6.83
N SER A 528 -22.05 21.32 -6.11
CA SER A 528 -21.99 19.95 -5.58
C SER A 528 -21.33 19.99 -4.22
#